data_82f2a85065efb2b360c9ca4a3d7c6511
#
_entry.id   82f2a85065efb2b360c9ca4a3d7c6511
#
_cell.length_a   1.000
_cell.length_b   1.000
_cell.length_c   1.000
_cell.angle_alpha   90.00
_cell.angle_beta   90.00
_cell.angle_gamma   90.00
#
_symmetry.space_group_name_H-M   'P 1'
#
loop_
_entity.id
_entity.type
_entity.pdbx_description
1 polymer ?
#
loop_
_entity_poly.entity_id
_entity_poly.type
_entity_poly.pdbx_seq_one_letter_code
_entity_poly.pdbx_strand_id
1 'polypeptide(L)'
;METPFAKAKRSAMKAEFDSKALTQRLLQLLKERNESLREAALKSGLDHQALRRFLAGQRPNITACIMLADHFGVNPNEFLQLAGWPSLKAFDVETSSAENLPVEAVEVAKDIARIKDPKTRKMVTEAIRTLLTKYFE
;
A
#
# COMPACT_ATOMS: atom_id res chain seq x y z
N MET A 1 -21.31 18.98 10.51
CA MET A 1 -20.90 18.94 9.10
C MET A 1 -20.16 17.65 8.79
N GLU A 2 -20.54 16.99 7.73
CA GLU A 2 -19.97 15.72 7.37
C GLU A 2 -18.64 15.90 6.61
N THR A 3 -17.63 15.08 6.95
CA THR A 3 -16.36 15.11 6.22
C THR A 3 -16.54 14.58 4.80
N PRO A 4 -15.72 15.00 3.83
CA PRO A 4 -15.77 14.45 2.46
C PRO A 4 -15.60 12.91 2.45
N PHE A 5 -14.77 12.37 3.33
CA PHE A 5 -14.58 10.94 3.46
C PHE A 5 -15.86 10.22 3.89
N ALA A 6 -16.56 10.74 4.91
CA ALA A 6 -17.80 10.15 5.42
C ALA A 6 -18.88 10.12 4.33
N LYS A 7 -18.98 11.20 3.55
CA LYS A 7 -19.91 11.28 2.43
C LYS A 7 -19.58 10.27 1.32
N ALA A 8 -18.30 10.18 0.96
CA ALA A 8 -17.82 9.24 -0.04
C ALA A 8 -18.00 7.78 0.43
N LYS A 9 -17.78 7.52 1.72
CA LYS A 9 -18.00 6.20 2.31
C LYS A 9 -19.46 5.76 2.19
N ARG A 10 -20.41 6.65 2.48
CA ARG A 10 -21.84 6.33 2.35
C ARG A 10 -22.22 6.02 0.91
N SER A 11 -21.71 6.79 -0.05
CA SER A 11 -21.93 6.51 -1.47
C SER A 11 -21.35 5.15 -1.86
N ALA A 12 -20.16 4.83 -1.39
CA ALA A 12 -19.51 3.55 -1.65
C ALA A 12 -20.28 2.37 -1.05
N MET A 13 -20.89 2.55 0.13
CA MET A 13 -21.70 1.49 0.76
C MET A 13 -22.93 1.12 -0.06
N LYS A 14 -23.47 2.05 -0.84
CA LYS A 14 -24.63 1.84 -1.69
C LYS A 14 -24.28 1.29 -3.08
N ALA A 15 -23.02 1.42 -3.50
CA ALA A 15 -22.58 0.98 -4.81
C ALA A 15 -22.40 -0.55 -4.84
N GLU A 16 -22.61 -1.15 -5.99
CA GLU A 16 -22.32 -2.57 -6.19
C GLU A 16 -20.83 -2.82 -6.13
N PHE A 17 -20.45 -3.89 -5.44
CA PHE A 17 -19.06 -4.29 -5.30
C PHE A 17 -18.73 -5.42 -6.27
N ASP A 18 -17.73 -5.21 -7.12
CA ASP A 18 -17.15 -6.24 -7.97
C ASP A 18 -15.87 -6.79 -7.31
N SER A 19 -15.93 -8.05 -6.85
CA SER A 19 -14.83 -8.70 -6.13
C SER A 19 -13.69 -9.18 -7.01
N LYS A 20 -13.81 -9.12 -8.32
CA LYS A 20 -12.87 -9.75 -9.25
C LYS A 20 -11.43 -9.24 -9.10
N ALA A 21 -11.23 -7.94 -9.11
CA ALA A 21 -9.89 -7.35 -8.98
C ALA A 21 -9.26 -7.63 -7.62
N LEU A 22 -10.05 -7.55 -6.56
CA LEU A 22 -9.61 -7.86 -5.20
C LEU A 22 -9.19 -9.33 -5.07
N THR A 23 -10.00 -10.23 -5.60
CA THR A 23 -9.71 -11.67 -5.60
C THR A 23 -8.39 -11.97 -6.30
N GLN A 24 -8.17 -11.40 -7.47
CA GLN A 24 -6.93 -11.58 -8.23
C GLN A 24 -5.72 -11.10 -7.44
N ARG A 25 -5.83 -9.92 -6.82
CA ARG A 25 -4.73 -9.36 -6.04
C ARG A 25 -4.41 -10.19 -4.79
N LEU A 26 -5.43 -10.65 -4.08
CA LEU A 26 -5.24 -11.52 -2.91
C LEU A 26 -4.57 -12.84 -3.28
N LEU A 27 -5.01 -13.48 -4.36
CA LEU A 27 -4.40 -14.72 -4.82
C LEU A 27 -2.93 -14.53 -5.21
N GLN A 28 -2.62 -13.42 -5.87
CA GLN A 28 -1.25 -13.08 -6.23
C GLN A 28 -0.36 -12.93 -5.00
N LEU A 29 -0.81 -12.16 -4.00
CA LEU A 29 -0.06 -11.92 -2.77
C LEU A 29 0.13 -13.20 -1.95
N LEU A 30 -0.88 -14.04 -1.86
CA LEU A 30 -0.79 -15.33 -1.17
C LEU A 30 0.22 -16.25 -1.84
N LYS A 31 0.23 -16.27 -3.17
CA LYS A 31 1.18 -17.06 -3.96
C LYS A 31 2.62 -16.57 -3.76
N GLU A 32 2.83 -15.27 -3.81
CA GLU A 32 4.15 -14.66 -3.61
C GLU A 32 4.72 -14.95 -2.23
N ARG A 33 3.87 -15.00 -1.21
CA ARG A 33 4.27 -15.25 0.17
C ARG A 33 4.21 -16.72 0.55
N ASN A 34 3.68 -17.56 -0.32
CA ASN A 34 3.47 -18.99 -0.05
C ASN A 34 2.69 -19.21 1.25
N GLU A 35 1.63 -18.43 1.43
CA GLU A 35 0.77 -18.50 2.60
C GLU A 35 -0.58 -19.12 2.27
N SER A 36 -1.13 -19.89 3.22
CA SER A 36 -2.51 -20.37 3.13
C SER A 36 -3.50 -19.24 3.48
N LEU A 37 -4.76 -19.42 3.07
CA LEU A 37 -5.83 -18.47 3.42
C LEU A 37 -5.97 -18.30 4.93
N ARG A 38 -5.90 -19.39 5.65
CA ARG A 38 -6.02 -19.40 7.11
C ARG A 38 -4.85 -18.66 7.78
N GLU A 39 -3.62 -18.97 7.37
CA GLU A 39 -2.43 -18.31 7.91
C GLU A 39 -2.45 -16.80 7.68
N ALA A 40 -2.74 -16.38 6.46
CA ALA A 40 -2.78 -14.96 6.14
C ALA A 40 -3.87 -14.23 6.92
N ALA A 41 -5.04 -14.83 7.08
CA ALA A 41 -6.12 -14.24 7.85
C ALA A 41 -5.72 -14.07 9.32
N LEU A 42 -5.19 -15.11 9.94
CA LEU A 42 -4.78 -15.06 11.34
C LEU A 42 -3.64 -14.07 11.58
N LYS A 43 -2.63 -14.06 10.72
CA LYS A 43 -1.50 -13.13 10.81
C LYS A 43 -1.93 -11.69 10.58
N SER A 44 -2.97 -11.48 9.79
CA SER A 44 -3.55 -10.14 9.59
C SER A 44 -4.40 -9.67 10.79
N GLY A 45 -4.68 -10.54 11.73
CA GLY A 45 -5.54 -10.22 12.87
C GLY A 45 -7.03 -10.40 12.58
N LEU A 46 -7.35 -11.13 11.51
CA LEU A 46 -8.73 -11.41 11.11
C LEU A 46 -9.15 -12.82 11.53
N ASP A 47 -10.46 -13.08 11.44
CA ASP A 47 -11.03 -14.40 11.59
C ASP A 47 -10.39 -15.38 10.58
N HIS A 48 -10.14 -16.62 10.99
CA HIS A 48 -9.49 -17.64 10.18
C HIS A 48 -10.18 -17.96 8.85
N GLN A 49 -11.46 -17.62 8.70
CA GLN A 49 -12.22 -17.81 7.46
C GLN A 49 -12.41 -16.52 6.65
N ALA A 50 -11.87 -15.39 7.12
CA ALA A 50 -12.09 -14.09 6.49
C ALA A 50 -11.68 -14.06 5.01
N LEU A 51 -10.47 -14.53 4.69
CA LEU A 51 -9.99 -14.51 3.30
C LEU A 51 -10.81 -15.42 2.40
N ARG A 52 -11.28 -16.55 2.91
CA ARG A 52 -12.16 -17.43 2.16
C ARG A 52 -13.46 -16.72 1.78
N ARG A 53 -14.04 -15.95 2.72
CA ARG A 53 -15.24 -15.16 2.45
C ARG A 53 -14.98 -14.07 1.40
N PHE A 54 -13.84 -13.39 1.49
CA PHE A 54 -13.48 -12.35 0.52
C PHE A 54 -13.29 -12.94 -0.89
N LEU A 55 -12.63 -14.10 -1.00
CA LEU A 55 -12.49 -14.79 -2.27
C LEU A 55 -13.82 -15.32 -2.82
N ALA A 56 -14.79 -15.57 -1.95
CA ALA A 56 -16.15 -15.95 -2.34
C ALA A 56 -17.01 -14.75 -2.76
N GLY A 57 -16.50 -13.53 -2.67
CA GLY A 57 -17.19 -12.34 -3.13
C GLY A 57 -17.68 -11.38 -2.05
N GLN A 58 -17.42 -11.69 -0.78
CA GLN A 58 -17.78 -10.79 0.31
C GLN A 58 -16.85 -9.57 0.31
N ARG A 59 -17.44 -8.39 0.43
CA ARG A 59 -16.67 -7.14 0.51
C ARG A 59 -16.01 -6.99 1.87
N PRO A 60 -14.67 -6.85 1.93
CA PRO A 60 -14.01 -6.53 3.20
C PRO A 60 -14.39 -5.12 3.64
N ASN A 61 -14.54 -4.91 4.95
CA ASN A 61 -14.76 -3.58 5.47
C ASN A 61 -13.45 -2.78 5.49
N ILE A 62 -13.52 -1.49 5.81
CA ILE A 62 -12.36 -0.60 5.79
C ILE A 62 -11.27 -1.10 6.74
N THR A 63 -11.64 -1.53 7.94
CA THR A 63 -10.70 -2.07 8.93
C THR A 63 -9.97 -3.30 8.38
N ALA A 64 -10.69 -4.24 7.78
CA ALA A 64 -10.10 -5.44 7.20
C ALA A 64 -9.12 -5.09 6.08
N CYS A 65 -9.45 -4.11 5.24
CA CYS A 65 -8.56 -3.64 4.17
C CYS A 65 -7.22 -3.13 4.74
N ILE A 66 -7.28 -2.35 5.81
CA ILE A 66 -6.08 -1.81 6.47
C ILE A 66 -5.25 -2.93 7.09
N MET A 67 -5.90 -3.89 7.77
CA MET A 67 -5.22 -5.01 8.41
C MET A 67 -4.54 -5.93 7.38
N LEU A 68 -5.21 -6.21 6.27
CA LEU A 68 -4.63 -6.99 5.18
C LEU A 68 -3.43 -6.27 4.55
N ALA A 69 -3.55 -4.97 4.32
CA ALA A 69 -2.47 -4.17 3.74
C ALA A 69 -1.23 -4.18 4.63
N ASP A 70 -1.43 -4.05 5.94
CA ASP A 70 -0.34 -4.11 6.91
C ASP A 70 0.38 -5.45 6.86
N HIS A 71 -0.37 -6.55 6.83
CA HIS A 71 0.21 -7.90 6.75
C HIS A 71 0.98 -8.12 5.44
N PHE A 72 0.41 -7.74 4.31
CA PHE A 72 1.04 -7.94 3.00
C PHE A 72 2.08 -6.88 2.64
N GLY A 73 2.24 -5.85 3.46
CA GLY A 73 3.21 -4.79 3.22
C GLY A 73 2.89 -3.91 2.02
N VAL A 74 1.61 -3.71 1.72
CA VAL A 74 1.15 -2.84 0.64
C VAL A 74 0.45 -1.60 1.21
N ASN A 75 0.30 -0.57 0.39
CA ASN A 75 -0.40 0.64 0.81
C ASN A 75 -1.88 0.32 1.07
N PRO A 76 -2.44 0.70 2.26
CA PRO A 76 -3.85 0.44 2.56
C PRO A 76 -4.83 0.96 1.51
N ASN A 77 -4.51 2.05 0.81
CA ASN A 77 -5.36 2.57 -0.25
C ASN A 77 -5.51 1.61 -1.43
N GLU A 78 -4.54 0.75 -1.68
CA GLU A 78 -4.67 -0.28 -2.70
C GLU A 78 -5.86 -1.19 -2.41
N PHE A 79 -5.95 -1.72 -1.18
CA PHE A 79 -7.07 -2.57 -0.79
C PHE A 79 -8.39 -1.79 -0.65
N LEU A 80 -8.32 -0.56 -0.16
CA LEU A 80 -9.52 0.27 -0.08
C LEU A 80 -10.13 0.48 -1.47
N GLN A 81 -9.31 0.80 -2.46
CA GLN A 81 -9.77 0.98 -3.83
C GLN A 81 -10.32 -0.30 -4.43
N LEU A 82 -9.62 -1.43 -4.23
CA LEU A 82 -10.06 -2.73 -4.71
C LEU A 82 -11.39 -3.16 -4.09
N ALA A 83 -11.63 -2.78 -2.85
CA ALA A 83 -12.90 -3.05 -2.15
C ALA A 83 -13.98 -2.01 -2.46
N GLY A 84 -13.69 -1.01 -3.29
CA GLY A 84 -14.65 0.02 -3.66
C GLY A 84 -14.85 1.10 -2.60
N TRP A 85 -13.94 1.23 -1.64
CA TRP A 85 -13.96 2.26 -0.61
C TRP A 85 -13.17 3.49 -1.05
N PRO A 86 -13.48 4.68 -0.51
CA PRO A 86 -12.65 5.86 -0.79
C PRO A 86 -11.26 5.73 -0.17
N SER A 87 -10.26 6.30 -0.84
CA SER A 87 -8.89 6.33 -0.35
C SER A 87 -8.73 7.30 0.81
N LEU A 88 -7.82 6.98 1.74
CA LEU A 88 -7.44 7.89 2.81
C LEU A 88 -6.22 8.71 2.39
N LYS A 89 -6.35 10.01 2.49
CA LYS A 89 -5.32 10.97 2.07
C LYS A 89 -3.99 10.75 2.82
N ALA A 90 -4.06 10.33 4.06
CA ALA A 90 -2.86 10.08 4.88
C ALA A 90 -1.93 9.02 4.29
N PHE A 91 -2.45 8.09 3.48
CA PHE A 91 -1.66 7.01 2.88
C PHE A 91 -1.11 7.35 1.49
N ASP A 92 -1.44 8.51 0.93
CA ASP A 92 -1.00 8.92 -0.41
C ASP A 92 0.31 9.69 -0.44
N VAL A 93 0.81 10.14 0.69
CA VAL A 93 1.92 11.11 0.81
C VAL A 93 3.20 10.64 0.11
N GLU A 94 3.60 9.40 0.33
CA GLU A 94 4.84 8.86 -0.24
C GLU A 94 4.74 8.62 -1.74
N THR A 95 3.61 8.08 -2.20
CA THR A 95 3.38 7.78 -3.61
C THR A 95 3.35 9.05 -4.46
N SER A 96 2.70 10.10 -3.95
CA SER A 96 2.60 11.41 -4.61
C SER A 96 3.98 12.05 -4.82
N SER A 97 4.89 11.93 -3.85
CA SER A 97 6.25 12.47 -3.95
C SER A 97 7.08 11.75 -5.02
N ALA A 98 6.96 10.43 -5.11
CA ALA A 98 7.71 9.63 -6.07
C ALA A 98 7.27 9.89 -7.52
N GLU A 99 5.98 10.13 -7.75
CA GLU A 99 5.42 10.35 -9.08
C GLU A 99 5.90 11.66 -9.72
N ASN A 100 6.31 12.64 -8.93
CA ASN A 100 6.77 13.94 -9.41
C ASN A 100 8.28 14.03 -9.64
N LEU A 101 9.00 12.93 -9.47
CA LEU A 101 10.45 12.90 -9.63
C LEU A 101 10.84 12.32 -11.00
N PRO A 102 11.92 12.84 -11.63
CA PRO A 102 12.46 12.20 -12.83
C PRO A 102 12.89 10.76 -12.57
N VAL A 103 12.85 9.92 -13.59
CA VAL A 103 13.22 8.49 -13.49
C VAL A 103 14.61 8.31 -12.90
N GLU A 104 15.58 9.13 -13.33
CA GLU A 104 16.96 9.07 -12.85
C GLU A 104 17.07 9.32 -11.34
N ALA A 105 16.27 10.24 -10.82
CA ALA A 105 16.25 10.54 -9.39
C ALA A 105 15.67 9.37 -8.57
N VAL A 106 14.65 8.73 -9.09
CA VAL A 106 14.04 7.54 -8.45
C VAL A 106 15.02 6.37 -8.42
N GLU A 107 15.77 6.16 -9.50
CA GLU A 107 16.78 5.11 -9.59
C GLU A 107 17.88 5.32 -8.55
N VAL A 108 18.39 6.53 -8.42
CA VAL A 108 19.41 6.88 -7.42
C VAL A 108 18.87 6.67 -6.00
N ALA A 109 17.62 7.08 -5.75
CA ALA A 109 17.00 6.87 -4.44
C ALA A 109 16.89 5.39 -4.09
N LYS A 110 16.55 4.55 -5.06
CA LYS A 110 16.48 3.10 -4.87
C LYS A 110 17.86 2.50 -4.57
N ASP A 111 18.88 2.97 -5.26
CA ASP A 111 20.26 2.52 -5.03
C ASP A 111 20.72 2.89 -3.61
N ILE A 112 20.44 4.10 -3.16
CA ILE A 112 20.75 4.54 -1.82
C ILE A 112 20.02 3.67 -0.78
N ALA A 113 18.75 3.34 -1.03
CA ALA A 113 17.94 2.51 -0.14
C ALA A 113 18.49 1.08 0.00
N ARG A 114 19.26 0.59 -0.98
CA ARG A 114 19.91 -0.74 -0.93
C ARG A 114 21.08 -0.80 0.02
N ILE A 115 21.63 0.33 0.44
CA ILE A 115 22.71 0.39 1.43
C ILE A 115 22.10 0.10 2.81
N LYS A 116 22.42 -1.06 3.38
CA LYS A 116 21.80 -1.53 4.63
C LYS A 116 22.33 -0.84 5.87
N ASP A 117 23.62 -0.46 5.86
CA ASP A 117 24.23 0.23 7.00
C ASP A 117 23.81 1.70 7.02
N PRO A 118 23.09 2.17 8.05
CA PRO A 118 22.63 3.56 8.12
C PRO A 118 23.77 4.58 8.09
N LYS A 119 24.90 4.26 8.70
CA LYS A 119 26.05 5.16 8.77
C LYS A 119 26.68 5.33 7.38
N THR A 120 26.89 4.23 6.66
CA THR A 120 27.41 4.25 5.27
C THR A 120 26.44 4.96 4.34
N ARG A 121 25.15 4.69 4.47
CA ARG A 121 24.11 5.35 3.68
C ARG A 121 24.13 6.86 3.85
N LYS A 122 24.28 7.33 5.08
CA LYS A 122 24.37 8.75 5.39
C LYS A 122 25.62 9.39 4.76
N MET A 123 26.78 8.72 4.85
CA MET A 123 28.02 9.20 4.25
C MET A 123 27.91 9.32 2.73
N VAL A 124 27.36 8.31 2.07
CA VAL A 124 27.16 8.31 0.61
C VAL A 124 26.18 9.42 0.21
N THR A 125 25.11 9.61 0.93
CA THR A 125 24.13 10.66 0.68
C THR A 125 24.75 12.04 0.78
N GLU A 126 25.57 12.28 1.81
CA GLU A 126 26.26 13.55 2.00
C GLU A 126 27.24 13.82 0.87
N ALA A 127 27.98 12.81 0.43
CA ALA A 127 28.90 12.92 -0.70
C ALA A 127 28.18 13.31 -2.00
N ILE A 128 27.05 12.66 -2.28
CA ILE A 128 26.21 12.96 -3.44
C ILE A 128 25.70 14.39 -3.39
N ARG A 129 25.19 14.82 -2.24
CA ARG A 129 24.67 16.19 -2.07
C ARG A 129 25.77 17.22 -2.25
N THR A 130 26.98 16.95 -1.77
CA THR A 130 28.14 17.83 -1.96
C THR A 130 28.48 17.98 -3.43
N LEU A 131 28.49 16.90 -4.19
CA LEU A 131 28.70 16.93 -5.64
C LEU A 131 27.64 17.76 -6.37
N LEU A 132 26.38 17.59 -5.98
CA LEU A 132 25.26 18.30 -6.59
C LEU A 132 25.29 19.80 -6.32
N THR A 133 25.85 20.24 -5.20
CA THR A 133 25.95 21.64 -4.85
C THR A 133 26.61 22.47 -5.94
N LYS A 134 27.58 21.90 -6.65
CA LYS A 134 28.30 22.59 -7.73
C LYS A 134 27.41 22.98 -8.91
N TYR A 135 26.28 22.31 -9.08
CA TYR A 135 25.35 22.56 -10.19
C TYR A 135 24.26 23.58 -9.85
N PHE A 136 24.15 23.96 -8.57
CA PHE A 136 23.09 24.85 -8.10
C PHE A 136 23.59 26.25 -7.66
N GLU A 137 24.88 26.47 -7.73
CA GLU A 137 25.46 27.78 -7.42
C GLU A 137 25.54 28.68 -8.65
#